data_526b98cc455d7453934fac63f46d55db
#
_entry.id   526b98cc455d7453934fac63f46d55db
#
_cell.length_a   1.000
_cell.length_b   1.000
_cell.length_c   1.000
_cell.angle_alpha   90.00
_cell.angle_beta   90.00
_cell.angle_gamma   90.00
#
_symmetry.space_group_name_H-M   'P 1'
#
loop_
_entity.id
_entity.type
_entity.pdbx_description
1 polymer ?
#
loop_
_entity_poly.entity_id
_entity_poly.type
_entity_poly.pdbx_seq_one_letter_code
_entity_poly.pdbx_strand_id
1 'polypeptide(L)'
;MEFVKLDNGVLMPVIGFGTYKATDFYGQQVLEEALACGYRSFDTATLYRNEGALGHAIAASGFPRTSLFLSSKVPQNDLGYDQAKYYFDQTLSALQTDYLDLYMIHWPMEDRSSLSWQQKDLETWRALEELYDQGSVRAIGVCNFLPH
;
A
#
# COMPACT_ATOMS: atom_id res chain seq x y z
N MET A 1 13.31 10.36 13.68
CA MET A 1 13.10 9.51 12.49
C MET A 1 13.60 10.29 11.29
N GLU A 2 14.36 9.65 10.39
CA GLU A 2 14.84 10.27 9.14
C GLU A 2 13.80 10.08 8.04
N PHE A 3 13.75 11.05 7.12
CA PHE A 3 12.79 11.05 6.02
C PHE A 3 13.51 11.30 4.69
N VAL A 4 13.00 10.67 3.64
CA VAL A 4 13.30 11.02 2.25
C VAL A 4 12.13 11.83 1.69
N LYS A 5 12.44 12.84 0.90
CA LYS A 5 11.43 13.62 0.20
C LYS A 5 11.19 13.03 -1.18
N LEU A 6 9.95 12.64 -1.46
CA LEU A 6 9.53 12.20 -2.78
C LEU A 6 9.42 13.40 -3.75
N ASP A 7 9.38 13.15 -5.05
CA ASP A 7 9.37 14.20 -6.09
C ASP A 7 8.20 15.18 -5.93
N ASN A 8 7.07 14.70 -5.43
CA ASN A 8 5.88 15.53 -5.14
C ASN A 8 5.91 16.23 -3.77
N GLY A 9 7.02 16.10 -3.02
CA GLY A 9 7.20 16.75 -1.73
C GLY A 9 6.74 15.96 -0.51
N VAL A 10 6.10 14.80 -0.68
CA VAL A 10 5.70 13.93 0.42
C VAL A 10 6.94 13.42 1.15
N LEU A 11 6.93 13.48 2.48
CA LEU A 11 8.00 12.96 3.33
C LEU A 11 7.69 11.50 3.68
N MET A 12 8.58 10.60 3.25
CA MET A 12 8.49 9.17 3.52
C MET A 12 9.56 8.78 4.56
N PRO A 13 9.21 8.07 5.65
CA PRO A 13 10.19 7.56 6.59
C PRO A 13 11.20 6.62 5.89
N VAL A 14 12.49 6.78 6.21
CA VAL A 14 13.57 5.94 5.64
C VAL A 14 13.46 4.49 6.12
N ILE A 15 12.96 4.29 7.34
CA ILE A 15 12.77 2.97 7.93
C ILE A 15 11.28 2.69 8.07
N GLY A 16 10.84 1.55 7.52
CA GLY A 16 9.48 1.04 7.62
C GLY A 16 9.44 -0.42 8.05
N PHE A 17 8.28 -0.85 8.48
CA PHE A 17 7.98 -2.25 8.83
C PHE A 17 7.21 -2.91 7.68
N GLY A 18 7.82 -3.94 7.06
CA GLY A 18 7.16 -4.76 6.04
C GLY A 18 6.27 -5.83 6.70
N THR A 19 5.01 -5.91 6.29
CA THR A 19 4.03 -6.80 6.92
C THR A 19 3.93 -8.18 6.28
N TYR A 20 4.65 -8.47 5.19
CA TYR A 20 4.59 -9.77 4.52
C TYR A 20 4.91 -10.91 5.47
N LYS A 21 3.96 -11.82 5.66
CA LYS A 21 4.02 -12.94 6.61
C LYS A 21 4.25 -12.55 8.09
N ALA A 22 4.24 -11.27 8.42
CA ALA A 22 4.51 -10.82 9.78
C ALA A 22 3.49 -11.39 10.79
N THR A 23 2.25 -11.59 10.37
CA THR A 23 1.16 -12.09 11.22
C THR A 23 1.02 -13.62 11.26
N ASP A 24 1.81 -14.37 10.46
CA ASP A 24 1.63 -15.82 10.31
C ASP A 24 1.82 -16.60 11.61
N PHE A 25 2.76 -16.17 12.45
CA PHE A 25 3.12 -16.88 13.70
C PHE A 25 2.61 -16.17 14.96
N TYR A 26 2.63 -14.86 14.97
CA TYR A 26 2.33 -14.03 16.17
C TYR A 26 1.05 -13.23 16.04
N GLY A 27 0.32 -13.40 14.93
CA GLY A 27 -0.92 -12.68 14.69
C GLY A 27 -0.73 -11.16 14.70
N GLN A 28 -1.73 -10.45 15.22
CA GLN A 28 -1.72 -8.99 15.30
C GLN A 28 -0.66 -8.44 16.27
N GLN A 29 -0.24 -9.21 17.28
CA GLN A 29 0.68 -8.78 18.33
C GLN A 29 1.99 -8.22 17.78
N VAL A 30 2.55 -8.82 16.70
CA VAL A 30 3.79 -8.32 16.09
C VAL A 30 3.66 -6.90 15.54
N LEU A 31 2.47 -6.52 15.08
CA LEU A 31 2.19 -5.17 14.57
C LEU A 31 2.06 -4.17 15.72
N GLU A 32 1.45 -4.58 16.83
CA GLU A 32 1.37 -3.79 18.06
C GLU A 32 2.77 -3.54 18.66
N GLU A 33 3.62 -4.57 18.68
CA GLU A 33 5.02 -4.46 19.11
C GLU A 33 5.84 -3.55 18.19
N ALA A 34 5.65 -3.62 16.88
CA ALA A 34 6.30 -2.73 15.92
C ALA A 34 5.92 -1.26 16.19
N LEU A 35 4.63 -0.98 16.44
CA LEU A 35 4.16 0.36 16.84
C LEU A 35 4.78 0.81 18.16
N ALA A 36 4.85 -0.07 19.16
CA ALA A 36 5.45 0.20 20.46
C ALA A 36 6.97 0.46 20.36
N CYS A 37 7.68 -0.25 19.47
CA CYS A 37 9.09 -0.04 19.16
C CYS A 37 9.37 1.27 18.40
N GLY A 38 8.34 2.00 17.99
CA GLY A 38 8.49 3.30 17.33
C GLY A 38 8.42 3.28 15.81
N TYR A 39 8.09 2.15 15.17
CA TYR A 39 7.76 2.15 13.73
C TYR A 39 6.54 3.04 13.47
N ARG A 40 6.64 3.85 12.41
CA ARG A 40 5.56 4.75 11.95
C ARG A 40 5.29 4.63 10.46
N SER A 41 6.05 3.79 9.77
CA SER A 41 5.86 3.44 8.36
C SER A 41 5.58 1.95 8.27
N PHE A 42 4.47 1.58 7.63
CA PHE A 42 4.05 0.19 7.43
C PHE A 42 3.78 -0.07 5.95
N ASP A 43 4.49 -1.05 5.40
CA ASP A 43 4.34 -1.50 4.03
C ASP A 43 3.56 -2.81 4.00
N THR A 44 2.35 -2.76 3.45
CA THR A 44 1.46 -3.90 3.28
C THR A 44 1.08 -4.12 1.83
N ALA A 45 0.22 -5.06 1.55
CA ALA A 45 -0.39 -5.31 0.25
C ALA A 45 -1.65 -6.14 0.42
N THR A 46 -2.63 -5.99 -0.47
CA THR A 46 -3.84 -6.81 -0.52
C THR A 46 -3.53 -8.31 -0.49
N LEU A 47 -2.49 -8.75 -1.22
CA LEU A 47 -2.07 -10.17 -1.27
C LEU A 47 -1.53 -10.71 0.04
N TYR A 48 -1.11 -9.86 0.98
CA TYR A 48 -0.59 -10.32 2.28
C TYR A 48 -1.71 -10.77 3.23
N ARG A 49 -2.96 -10.38 2.94
CA ARG A 49 -4.16 -10.76 3.70
C ARG A 49 -4.11 -10.39 5.19
N ASN A 50 -3.32 -9.38 5.54
CA ASN A 50 -3.14 -8.92 6.91
C ASN A 50 -3.40 -7.42 7.12
N GLU A 51 -3.95 -6.72 6.11
CA GLU A 51 -4.31 -5.31 6.20
C GLU A 51 -5.31 -5.05 7.35
N GLY A 52 -6.29 -5.94 7.55
CA GLY A 52 -7.23 -5.83 8.66
C GLY A 52 -6.57 -5.93 10.05
N ALA A 53 -5.59 -6.84 10.20
CA ALA A 53 -4.82 -6.93 11.44
C ALA A 53 -4.01 -5.66 11.69
N LEU A 54 -3.42 -5.07 10.64
CA LEU A 54 -2.71 -3.80 10.73
C LEU A 54 -3.66 -2.66 11.12
N GLY A 55 -4.83 -2.58 10.48
CA GLY A 55 -5.85 -1.58 10.81
C GLY A 55 -6.28 -1.65 12.27
N HIS A 56 -6.54 -2.84 12.79
CA HIS A 56 -6.88 -3.05 14.20
C HIS A 56 -5.74 -2.65 15.16
N ALA A 57 -4.49 -3.03 14.83
CA ALA A 57 -3.33 -2.66 15.65
C ALA A 57 -3.13 -1.13 15.69
N ILE A 58 -3.30 -0.45 14.55
CA ILE A 58 -3.24 1.01 14.47
C ILE A 58 -4.35 1.65 15.31
N ALA A 59 -5.60 1.20 15.15
CA ALA A 59 -6.74 1.72 15.92
C ALA A 59 -6.54 1.54 17.43
N ALA A 60 -6.03 0.38 17.86
CA ALA A 60 -5.76 0.09 19.26
C ALA A 60 -4.58 0.90 19.83
N SER A 61 -3.63 1.32 19.00
CA SER A 61 -2.43 2.04 19.43
C SER A 61 -2.70 3.45 19.93
N GLY A 62 -3.81 4.06 19.54
CA GLY A 62 -4.13 5.46 19.83
C GLY A 62 -3.29 6.50 19.07
N PHE A 63 -2.39 6.07 18.16
CA PHE A 63 -1.64 7.01 17.34
C PHE A 63 -2.54 7.69 16.31
N PRO A 64 -2.43 9.03 16.13
CA PRO A 64 -3.18 9.70 15.09
C PRO A 64 -2.72 9.21 13.70
N ARG A 65 -3.68 8.98 12.80
CA ARG A 65 -3.40 8.53 11.41
C ARG A 65 -2.31 9.38 10.71
N THR A 66 -2.31 10.67 10.98
CA THR A 66 -1.36 11.64 10.41
C THR A 66 0.09 11.45 10.88
N SER A 67 0.32 10.67 11.94
CA SER A 67 1.66 10.32 12.42
C SER A 67 2.22 9.05 11.76
N LEU A 68 1.42 8.37 10.92
CA LEU A 68 1.76 7.13 10.27
C LEU A 68 1.92 7.33 8.76
N PHE A 69 2.80 6.54 8.16
CA PHE A 69 2.95 6.39 6.72
C PHE A 69 2.52 4.98 6.32
N LEU A 70 1.41 4.86 5.61
CA LEU A 70 0.85 3.57 5.20
C LEU A 70 0.98 3.42 3.69
N SER A 71 1.65 2.34 3.25
CA SER A 71 1.69 1.94 1.85
C SER A 71 1.00 0.60 1.62
N SER A 72 0.29 0.49 0.50
CA SER A 72 -0.28 -0.77 0.02
C SER A 72 -0.16 -0.89 -1.49
N LYS A 73 -0.62 -2.03 -2.05
CA LYS A 73 -0.34 -2.39 -3.43
C LYS A 73 -1.51 -3.10 -4.09
N VAL A 74 -1.78 -2.72 -5.35
CA VAL A 74 -2.72 -3.44 -6.23
C VAL A 74 -2.16 -4.83 -6.54
N PRO A 75 -2.96 -5.92 -6.40
CA PRO A 75 -2.50 -7.28 -6.69
C PRO A 75 -2.29 -7.48 -8.20
N GLN A 76 -1.16 -8.08 -8.58
CA GLN A 76 -0.76 -8.28 -10.00
C GLN A 76 -1.62 -9.28 -10.78
N ASN A 77 -2.36 -10.13 -10.10
CA ASN A 77 -3.21 -11.14 -10.72
C ASN A 77 -4.59 -10.61 -11.14
N ASP A 78 -4.89 -9.35 -10.83
CA ASP A 78 -6.18 -8.74 -11.17
C ASP A 78 -5.99 -7.21 -11.38
N LEU A 79 -5.23 -6.86 -12.43
CA LEU A 79 -4.95 -5.48 -12.82
C LEU A 79 -6.03 -4.92 -13.76
N GLY A 80 -6.17 -3.62 -13.77
CA GLY A 80 -7.09 -2.83 -14.57
C GLY A 80 -7.62 -1.64 -13.80
N TYR A 81 -8.30 -0.74 -14.49
CA TYR A 81 -8.80 0.51 -13.90
C TYR A 81 -9.81 0.27 -12.75
N ASP A 82 -10.87 -0.49 -13.02
CA ASP A 82 -11.92 -0.75 -12.03
C ASP A 82 -11.41 -1.63 -10.88
N GLN A 83 -10.56 -2.60 -11.19
CA GLN A 83 -9.92 -3.48 -10.21
C GLN A 83 -9.05 -2.70 -9.24
N ALA A 84 -8.23 -1.77 -9.74
CA ALA A 84 -7.37 -0.95 -8.87
C ALA A 84 -8.19 -0.12 -7.88
N LYS A 85 -9.29 0.48 -8.33
CA LYS A 85 -10.21 1.23 -7.46
C LYS A 85 -10.93 0.31 -6.47
N TYR A 86 -11.40 -0.86 -6.90
CA TYR A 86 -12.01 -1.84 -6.03
C TYR A 86 -11.07 -2.27 -4.90
N TYR A 87 -9.81 -2.64 -5.23
CA TYR A 87 -8.84 -3.04 -4.21
C TYR A 87 -8.41 -1.88 -3.32
N PHE A 88 -8.37 -0.66 -3.84
CA PHE A 88 -8.13 0.53 -3.03
C PHE A 88 -9.20 0.69 -1.94
N ASP A 89 -10.48 0.60 -2.29
CA ASP A 89 -11.58 0.70 -1.34
C ASP A 89 -11.55 -0.43 -0.30
N GLN A 90 -11.23 -1.67 -0.72
CA GLN A 90 -11.03 -2.79 0.21
C GLN A 90 -9.88 -2.53 1.18
N THR A 91 -8.76 -2.02 0.68
CA THR A 91 -7.59 -1.65 1.49
C THR A 91 -7.92 -0.56 2.52
N LEU A 92 -8.62 0.52 2.11
CA LEU A 92 -9.04 1.58 3.03
C LEU A 92 -9.94 1.03 4.12
N SER A 93 -10.92 0.20 3.75
CA SER A 93 -11.83 -0.45 4.70
C SER A 93 -11.07 -1.35 5.69
N ALA A 94 -10.15 -2.18 5.20
CA ALA A 94 -9.36 -3.10 6.02
C ALA A 94 -8.42 -2.34 6.98
N LEU A 95 -7.75 -1.31 6.50
CA LEU A 95 -6.85 -0.45 7.29
C LEU A 95 -7.59 0.55 8.20
N GLN A 96 -8.91 0.67 8.07
CA GLN A 96 -9.74 1.62 8.81
C GLN A 96 -9.24 3.08 8.65
N THR A 97 -8.97 3.48 7.41
CA THR A 97 -8.45 4.80 7.06
C THR A 97 -9.17 5.34 5.82
N ASP A 98 -9.12 6.63 5.61
CA ASP A 98 -9.73 7.34 4.49
C ASP A 98 -8.71 7.75 3.40
N TYR A 99 -7.41 7.47 3.61
CA TYR A 99 -6.37 7.71 2.63
C TYR A 99 -5.16 6.79 2.81
N LEU A 100 -4.34 6.67 1.76
CA LEU A 100 -3.00 6.07 1.84
C LEU A 100 -1.91 7.13 1.61
N ASP A 101 -0.74 6.90 2.20
CA ASP A 101 0.44 7.73 1.93
C ASP A 101 1.11 7.34 0.63
N LEU A 102 1.10 6.03 0.28
CA LEU A 102 1.63 5.51 -0.97
C LEU A 102 0.80 4.31 -1.45
N TYR A 103 0.40 4.32 -2.73
CA TYR A 103 -0.25 3.18 -3.36
C TYR A 103 0.47 2.80 -4.65
N MET A 104 0.74 1.50 -4.83
CA MET A 104 1.62 1.03 -5.90
C MET A 104 0.99 -0.12 -6.68
N ILE A 105 1.41 -0.28 -7.94
CA ILE A 105 1.25 -1.57 -8.64
C ILE A 105 2.28 -2.52 -8.05
N HIS A 106 1.85 -3.68 -7.53
CA HIS A 106 2.72 -4.62 -6.80
C HIS A 106 3.76 -5.29 -7.71
N TRP A 107 3.31 -5.73 -8.88
CA TRP A 107 4.09 -6.31 -9.96
C TRP A 107 3.42 -5.94 -11.28
N PRO A 108 4.15 -5.90 -12.39
CA PRO A 108 3.51 -5.86 -13.70
C PRO A 108 2.63 -7.09 -13.90
N MET A 109 1.66 -7.03 -14.81
CA MET A 109 0.75 -8.14 -15.10
C MET A 109 1.51 -9.45 -15.30
N GLU A 110 1.11 -10.50 -14.57
CA GLU A 110 1.78 -11.81 -14.62
C GLU A 110 1.54 -12.53 -15.96
N ASP A 111 0.31 -12.49 -16.46
CA ASP A 111 -0.04 -13.14 -17.73
C ASP A 111 0.38 -12.27 -18.92
N ARG A 112 1.61 -12.44 -19.34
CA ARG A 112 2.18 -11.79 -20.53
C ARG A 112 1.85 -12.51 -21.83
N SER A 113 1.11 -13.63 -21.81
CA SER A 113 0.63 -14.32 -23.01
C SER A 113 -0.48 -13.57 -23.72
N SER A 114 -1.21 -12.73 -23.00
CA SER A 114 -2.22 -11.84 -23.54
C SER A 114 -1.56 -10.62 -24.19
N LEU A 115 -1.97 -10.28 -25.41
CA LEU A 115 -1.56 -9.05 -26.10
C LEU A 115 -2.00 -7.75 -25.38
N SER A 116 -2.78 -7.87 -24.33
CA SER A 116 -3.34 -6.74 -23.57
C SER A 116 -2.69 -6.52 -22.21
N TRP A 117 -1.61 -7.19 -21.84
CA TRP A 117 -1.00 -7.06 -20.52
C TRP A 117 -0.49 -5.62 -20.26
N GLN A 118 0.16 -4.97 -21.26
CA GLN A 118 0.57 -3.58 -21.11
C GLN A 118 -0.61 -2.63 -20.94
N GLN A 119 -1.73 -2.95 -21.60
CA GLN A 119 -2.96 -2.17 -21.47
C GLN A 119 -3.50 -2.24 -20.03
N LYS A 120 -3.45 -3.41 -19.40
CA LYS A 120 -3.86 -3.60 -18.01
C LYS A 120 -2.98 -2.81 -17.03
N ASP A 121 -1.66 -2.83 -17.21
CA ASP A 121 -0.73 -2.02 -16.43
C ASP A 121 -1.06 -0.52 -16.58
N LEU A 122 -1.29 -0.04 -17.80
CA LEU A 122 -1.64 1.35 -18.08
C LEU A 122 -3.01 1.75 -17.50
N GLU A 123 -4.01 0.89 -17.59
CA GLU A 123 -5.34 1.13 -17.00
C GLU A 123 -5.24 1.21 -15.47
N THR A 124 -4.45 0.33 -14.85
CA THR A 124 -4.17 0.37 -13.42
C THR A 124 -3.48 1.67 -13.04
N TRP A 125 -2.46 2.09 -13.79
CA TRP A 125 -1.77 3.35 -13.54
C TRP A 125 -2.70 4.57 -13.63
N ARG A 126 -3.60 4.62 -14.63
CA ARG A 126 -4.60 5.69 -14.74
C ARG A 126 -5.54 5.76 -13.52
N ALA A 127 -5.91 4.61 -12.97
CA ALA A 127 -6.69 4.59 -11.74
C ALA A 127 -5.91 5.17 -10.55
N LEU A 128 -4.61 4.85 -10.45
CA LEU A 128 -3.75 5.42 -9.42
C LEU A 128 -3.61 6.95 -9.57
N GLU A 129 -3.43 7.43 -10.80
CA GLU A 129 -3.38 8.88 -11.08
C GLU A 129 -4.68 9.59 -10.65
N GLU A 130 -5.85 9.01 -10.95
CA GLU A 130 -7.12 9.57 -10.52
C GLU A 130 -7.26 9.59 -8.99
N LEU A 131 -6.88 8.52 -8.29
CA LEU A 131 -6.90 8.47 -6.82
C LEU A 131 -5.95 9.52 -6.21
N TYR A 132 -4.83 9.78 -6.86
CA TYR A 132 -3.89 10.83 -6.48
C TYR A 132 -4.48 12.23 -6.69
N ASP A 133 -5.08 12.49 -7.84
CA ASP A 133 -5.71 13.78 -8.17
C ASP A 133 -6.90 14.11 -7.25
N GLN A 134 -7.62 13.07 -6.79
CA GLN A 134 -8.69 13.19 -5.81
C GLN A 134 -8.20 13.41 -4.38
N GLY A 135 -6.89 13.26 -4.14
CA GLY A 135 -6.28 13.36 -2.80
C GLY A 135 -6.52 12.14 -1.91
N SER A 136 -7.04 11.04 -2.45
CA SER A 136 -7.26 9.79 -1.72
C SER A 136 -5.95 9.04 -1.44
N VAL A 137 -4.91 9.33 -2.24
CA VAL A 137 -3.55 8.83 -2.04
C VAL A 137 -2.55 9.97 -2.17
N ARG A 138 -1.52 10.01 -1.32
CA ARG A 138 -0.54 11.10 -1.28
C ARG A 138 0.62 10.92 -2.27
N ALA A 139 0.95 9.66 -2.62
CA ALA A 139 1.96 9.32 -3.62
C ALA A 139 1.60 8.00 -4.30
N ILE A 140 1.96 7.86 -5.55
CA ILE A 140 1.75 6.63 -6.33
C ILE A 140 3.08 6.10 -6.87
N GLY A 141 3.14 4.82 -7.19
CA GLY A 141 4.37 4.21 -7.68
C GLY A 141 4.17 2.81 -8.27
N VAL A 142 5.29 2.21 -8.62
CA VAL A 142 5.37 0.84 -9.13
C VAL A 142 6.38 0.05 -8.32
N CYS A 143 6.16 -1.25 -8.19
CA CYS A 143 7.05 -2.17 -7.49
C CYS A 143 7.40 -3.33 -8.44
N ASN A 144 8.65 -3.80 -8.41
CA ASN A 144 9.11 -4.94 -9.22
C ASN A 144 9.07 -4.73 -10.75
N PHE A 145 8.98 -3.51 -11.23
CA PHE A 145 9.15 -3.18 -12.65
C PHE A 145 10.64 -3.10 -12.97
N LEU A 146 11.06 -3.82 -14.00
CA LEU A 146 12.45 -3.83 -14.48
C LEU A 146 12.60 -2.87 -15.65
N PRO A 147 13.75 -2.15 -15.75
CA PRO A 147 14.06 -1.33 -16.92
C PRO A 147 14.44 -2.22 -18.11
N HIS A 148 13.56 -2.44 -19.05
CA HIS A 148 13.80 -3.08 -20.38
C HIS A 148 12.75 -2.69 -21.40
#